data_302fe91d9efe458855d91438d8563461
#
_entry.id   302fe91d9efe458855d91438d8563461
#
_cell.length_a   1.000
_cell.length_b   1.000
_cell.length_c   1.000
_cell.angle_alpha   90.00
_cell.angle_beta   90.00
_cell.angle_gamma   90.00
#
_symmetry.space_group_name_H-M   'P 1'
#
loop_
_entity.id
_entity.type
_entity.pdbx_description
1 polymer ?
#
loop_
_entity_poly.entity_id
_entity_poly.type
_entity_poly.pdbx_seq_one_letter_code
_entity_poly.pdbx_strand_id
1 'polypeptide(L)'
;MTGLRKEFPRISVKTLCGLFGMTPQAYYKKKKTLVSRRQIQDTMLSFVQYYRSKDPGIGGLKLYNELCSVYGSGLIGGRDAFLNLLRSRHLMLPPKKPRHTTDSNHLYKKYPNLTKGITAQYPNHIWVSDITYIWIEGGVCYLHLITDAYSHAVLGWVLAPGLQADYTIQALEQAISESGGGNLCGTIHHSDRGSQYACDAYVNVLTGHHIRISMTESYKPTDNAIAERMNGILKCEWIYGMSLFKDEDEARQQIARMIDFYNNGRPHMSIGMKKPMDVYYGEVPGKCMWKKEGKKRADDK
;
A
#
# COMPACT_ATOMS: atom_id res chain seq x y z
N MET A 1 37.12 -2.23 -24.94
CA MET A 1 38.44 -2.34 -24.27
C MET A 1 38.59 -3.50 -23.28
N THR A 2 37.67 -3.71 -22.33
CA THR A 2 37.80 -4.82 -21.36
C THR A 2 37.69 -6.21 -22.03
N GLY A 3 36.87 -6.37 -23.06
CA GLY A 3 36.82 -7.55 -23.92
C GLY A 3 38.12 -7.76 -24.70
N LEU A 4 38.54 -6.72 -25.42
CA LEU A 4 39.77 -6.77 -26.25
C LEU A 4 41.01 -7.16 -25.42
N ARG A 5 41.10 -6.72 -24.15
CA ARG A 5 42.21 -7.10 -23.28
C ARG A 5 42.19 -8.60 -22.87
N LYS A 6 40.99 -9.22 -22.84
CA LYS A 6 40.88 -10.68 -22.65
C LYS A 6 41.32 -11.44 -23.89
N GLU A 7 40.96 -10.94 -25.07
CA GLU A 7 41.31 -11.54 -26.36
C GLU A 7 42.78 -11.32 -26.74
N PHE A 8 43.35 -10.14 -26.40
CA PHE A 8 44.72 -9.74 -26.71
C PHE A 8 45.53 -9.39 -25.44
N PRO A 9 45.86 -10.35 -24.57
CA PRO A 9 46.49 -10.10 -23.30
C PRO A 9 47.92 -9.50 -23.39
N ARG A 10 48.60 -9.70 -24.54
CA ARG A 10 49.95 -9.19 -24.79
C ARG A 10 49.98 -7.69 -25.17
N ILE A 11 48.84 -7.08 -25.58
CA ILE A 11 48.82 -5.66 -25.97
C ILE A 11 48.69 -4.78 -24.72
N SER A 12 49.58 -3.78 -24.62
CA SER A 12 49.57 -2.87 -23.48
C SER A 12 48.28 -2.02 -23.40
N VAL A 13 47.86 -1.68 -22.15
CA VAL A 13 46.70 -0.79 -21.94
C VAL A 13 46.95 0.58 -22.61
N LYS A 14 48.19 1.07 -22.63
CA LYS A 14 48.58 2.34 -23.27
C LYS A 14 48.30 2.28 -24.77
N THR A 15 48.71 1.20 -25.44
CA THR A 15 48.47 0.97 -26.86
C THR A 15 46.97 0.89 -27.20
N LEU A 16 46.23 0.08 -26.44
CA LEU A 16 44.77 -0.03 -26.60
C LEU A 16 44.08 1.33 -26.38
N CYS A 17 44.48 2.10 -25.37
CA CYS A 17 43.92 3.42 -25.12
C CYS A 17 44.16 4.37 -26.29
N GLY A 18 45.38 4.35 -26.87
CA GLY A 18 45.71 5.16 -28.05
C GLY A 18 44.82 4.88 -29.26
N LEU A 19 44.49 3.60 -29.52
CA LEU A 19 43.57 3.21 -30.59
C LEU A 19 42.17 3.78 -30.45
N PHE A 20 41.74 4.07 -29.22
CA PHE A 20 40.40 4.63 -28.91
C PHE A 20 40.45 6.11 -28.56
N GLY A 21 41.53 6.79 -28.82
CA GLY A 21 41.68 8.23 -28.54
C GLY A 21 41.54 8.63 -27.06
N MET A 22 41.89 7.72 -26.13
CA MET A 22 41.81 7.99 -24.69
C MET A 22 43.11 7.78 -23.94
N THR A 23 43.28 8.43 -22.79
CA THR A 23 44.43 8.20 -21.93
C THR A 23 44.26 7.00 -21.02
N PRO A 24 45.31 6.28 -20.60
CA PRO A 24 45.21 5.22 -19.59
C PRO A 24 44.58 5.68 -18.29
N GLN A 25 44.82 6.94 -17.87
CA GLN A 25 44.20 7.53 -16.68
C GLN A 25 42.66 7.62 -16.82
N ALA A 26 42.17 8.11 -17.97
CA ALA A 26 40.73 8.17 -18.27
C ALA A 26 40.13 6.77 -18.28
N TYR A 27 40.82 5.77 -18.82
CA TYR A 27 40.38 4.39 -18.80
C TYR A 27 40.23 3.83 -17.38
N TYR A 28 41.24 4.00 -16.53
CA TYR A 28 41.21 3.51 -15.14
C TYR A 28 40.18 4.28 -14.30
N LYS A 29 40.05 5.61 -14.47
CA LYS A 29 39.00 6.42 -13.83
C LYS A 29 37.63 5.91 -14.21
N LYS A 30 37.36 5.71 -15.50
CA LYS A 30 36.08 5.15 -16.00
C LYS A 30 35.81 3.75 -15.46
N LYS A 31 36.84 2.87 -15.40
CA LYS A 31 36.72 1.53 -14.85
C LYS A 31 36.35 1.56 -13.37
N LYS A 32 37.00 2.41 -12.55
CA LYS A 32 36.67 2.61 -11.12
C LYS A 32 35.24 3.09 -10.94
N THR A 33 34.82 4.09 -11.70
CA THR A 33 33.44 4.61 -11.69
C THR A 33 32.42 3.55 -12.06
N LEU A 34 32.71 2.69 -13.06
CA LEU A 34 31.82 1.60 -13.47
C LEU A 34 31.68 0.52 -12.37
N VAL A 35 32.77 0.20 -11.67
CA VAL A 35 32.73 -0.75 -10.55
C VAL A 35 31.88 -0.22 -9.41
N SER A 36 32.12 1.02 -8.98
CA SER A 36 31.31 1.67 -7.94
C SER A 36 29.83 1.77 -8.32
N ARG A 37 29.53 2.11 -9.59
CA ARG A 37 28.17 2.19 -10.10
C ARG A 37 27.47 0.82 -10.09
N ARG A 38 28.17 -0.25 -10.42
CA ARG A 38 27.65 -1.62 -10.33
C ARG A 38 27.34 -2.01 -8.89
N GLN A 39 28.23 -1.76 -7.95
CA GLN A 39 28.00 -2.02 -6.52
C GLN A 39 26.75 -1.30 -6.00
N ILE A 40 26.55 -0.03 -6.36
CA ILE A 40 25.33 0.71 -6.00
C ILE A 40 24.10 0.06 -6.64
N GLN A 41 24.17 -0.31 -7.92
CA GLN A 41 23.05 -0.99 -8.59
C GLN A 41 22.72 -2.36 -7.94
N ASP A 42 23.71 -3.13 -7.55
CA ASP A 42 23.51 -4.40 -6.88
C ASP A 42 22.85 -4.22 -5.51
N THR A 43 23.26 -3.18 -4.75
CA THR A 43 22.60 -2.80 -3.50
C THR A 43 21.13 -2.42 -3.74
N MET A 44 20.84 -1.59 -4.76
CA MET A 44 19.47 -1.23 -5.13
C MET A 44 18.63 -2.46 -5.48
N LEU A 45 19.18 -3.40 -6.24
CA LEU A 45 18.47 -4.61 -6.65
C LEU A 45 18.20 -5.55 -5.47
N SER A 46 19.16 -5.74 -4.57
CA SER A 46 18.97 -6.52 -3.33
C SER A 46 17.89 -5.89 -2.44
N PHE A 47 17.85 -4.56 -2.34
CA PHE A 47 16.80 -3.84 -1.63
C PHE A 47 15.42 -4.07 -2.27
N VAL A 48 15.32 -3.98 -3.59
CA VAL A 48 14.09 -4.26 -4.34
C VAL A 48 13.60 -5.68 -4.09
N GLN A 49 14.51 -6.67 -4.12
CA GLN A 49 14.18 -8.07 -3.85
C GLN A 49 13.68 -8.25 -2.41
N TYR A 50 14.34 -7.64 -1.43
CA TYR A 50 13.89 -7.69 -0.03
C TYR A 50 12.48 -7.12 0.14
N TYR A 51 12.20 -5.92 -0.38
CA TYR A 51 10.86 -5.34 -0.25
C TYR A 51 9.80 -6.14 -1.00
N ARG A 52 10.12 -6.67 -2.18
CA ARG A 52 9.18 -7.51 -2.95
C ARG A 52 8.97 -8.90 -2.37
N SER A 53 9.87 -9.39 -1.53
CA SER A 53 9.59 -10.60 -0.75
C SER A 53 8.53 -10.36 0.32
N LYS A 54 8.30 -9.11 0.73
CA LYS A 54 7.25 -8.69 1.70
C LYS A 54 5.99 -8.17 1.02
N ASP A 55 6.15 -7.40 -0.05
CA ASP A 55 5.07 -6.83 -0.88
C ASP A 55 5.43 -7.03 -2.36
N PRO A 56 5.03 -8.15 -2.98
CA PRO A 56 5.35 -8.45 -4.39
C PRO A 56 4.85 -7.39 -5.37
N GLY A 57 3.79 -6.67 -5.03
CA GLY A 57 3.17 -5.64 -5.84
C GLY A 57 3.61 -4.21 -5.55
N ILE A 58 4.61 -4.00 -4.70
CA ILE A 58 5.09 -2.64 -4.40
C ILE A 58 5.64 -1.94 -5.64
N GLY A 59 5.11 -0.73 -5.93
CA GLY A 59 5.47 0.05 -7.10
C GLY A 59 6.85 0.72 -6.99
N GLY A 60 7.50 0.94 -8.14
CA GLY A 60 8.86 1.50 -8.20
C GLY A 60 9.04 2.86 -7.53
N LEU A 61 8.00 3.72 -7.50
CA LEU A 61 8.08 5.02 -6.82
C LEU A 61 8.18 4.89 -5.30
N LYS A 62 7.46 3.94 -4.71
CA LYS A 62 7.53 3.65 -3.27
C LYS A 62 8.90 3.06 -2.91
N LEU A 63 9.39 2.11 -3.72
CA LEU A 63 10.72 1.54 -3.57
C LEU A 63 11.82 2.61 -3.63
N TYR A 64 11.72 3.55 -4.57
CA TYR A 64 12.67 4.68 -4.67
C TYR A 64 12.66 5.54 -3.40
N ASN A 65 11.47 5.86 -2.88
CA ASN A 65 11.32 6.67 -1.67
C ASN A 65 11.96 5.98 -0.45
N GLU A 66 11.66 4.70 -0.24
CA GLU A 66 12.26 3.91 0.85
C GLU A 66 13.78 3.76 0.69
N LEU A 67 14.24 3.53 -0.53
CA LEU A 67 15.66 3.44 -0.84
C LEU A 67 16.40 4.75 -0.50
N CYS A 68 15.81 5.89 -0.83
CA CYS A 68 16.35 7.20 -0.49
C CYS A 68 16.30 7.49 1.02
N SER A 69 15.29 6.99 1.74
CA SER A 69 15.23 7.17 3.20
C SER A 69 16.33 6.39 3.92
N VAL A 70 16.70 5.21 3.40
CA VAL A 70 17.73 4.34 4.01
C VAL A 70 19.16 4.77 3.61
N TYR A 71 19.39 5.06 2.34
CA TYR A 71 20.76 5.28 1.80
C TYR A 71 21.06 6.73 1.40
N GLY A 72 20.07 7.61 1.42
CA GLY A 72 20.18 8.98 0.96
C GLY A 72 20.10 9.15 -0.56
N SER A 73 19.44 10.20 -1.03
CA SER A 73 19.23 10.49 -2.46
C SER A 73 20.56 10.77 -3.22
N GLY A 74 21.57 11.27 -2.52
CA GLY A 74 22.90 11.54 -3.11
C GLY A 74 23.62 10.27 -3.57
N LEU A 75 23.46 9.15 -2.87
CA LEU A 75 24.05 7.87 -3.24
C LEU A 75 23.23 7.18 -4.34
N ILE A 76 21.91 7.20 -4.21
CA ILE A 76 20.99 6.47 -5.09
C ILE A 76 20.83 7.15 -6.44
N GLY A 77 20.94 8.49 -6.47
CA GLY A 77 20.70 9.27 -7.68
C GLY A 77 19.22 9.55 -7.94
N GLY A 78 18.92 10.01 -9.14
CA GLY A 78 17.57 10.45 -9.50
C GLY A 78 16.57 9.29 -9.69
N ARG A 79 15.30 9.57 -9.41
CA ARG A 79 14.15 8.66 -9.55
C ARG A 79 14.12 7.98 -10.92
N ASP A 80 14.30 8.73 -11.99
CA ASP A 80 14.19 8.19 -13.36
C ASP A 80 15.33 7.23 -13.70
N ALA A 81 16.53 7.46 -13.14
CA ALA A 81 17.64 6.53 -13.26
C ALA A 81 17.36 5.19 -12.57
N PHE A 82 16.74 5.22 -11.39
CA PHE A 82 16.29 4.03 -10.67
C PHE A 82 15.19 3.28 -11.45
N LEU A 83 14.16 3.99 -11.93
CA LEU A 83 13.10 3.37 -12.72
C LEU A 83 13.62 2.77 -14.03
N ASN A 84 14.60 3.40 -14.67
CA ASN A 84 15.27 2.85 -15.86
C ASN A 84 16.10 1.59 -15.52
N LEU A 85 16.72 1.54 -14.33
CA LEU A 85 17.35 0.31 -13.84
C LEU A 85 16.32 -0.82 -13.71
N LEU A 86 15.16 -0.56 -13.10
CA LEU A 86 14.09 -1.56 -12.99
C LEU A 86 13.59 -2.04 -14.36
N ARG A 87 13.42 -1.11 -15.33
CA ARG A 87 13.03 -1.48 -16.72
C ARG A 87 14.07 -2.36 -17.39
N SER A 88 15.35 -2.00 -17.30
CA SER A 88 16.45 -2.75 -17.91
C SER A 88 16.64 -4.15 -17.32
N ARG A 89 16.11 -4.38 -16.11
CA ARG A 89 16.14 -5.67 -15.42
C ARG A 89 14.81 -6.43 -15.48
N HIS A 90 13.84 -5.94 -16.27
CA HIS A 90 12.47 -6.50 -16.38
C HIS A 90 11.74 -6.59 -15.02
N LEU A 91 12.03 -5.65 -14.13
CA LEU A 91 11.46 -5.56 -12.78
C LEU A 91 10.30 -4.56 -12.67
N MET A 92 9.77 -4.06 -13.79
CA MET A 92 8.55 -3.24 -13.76
C MET A 92 7.31 -4.12 -13.61
N LEU A 93 6.37 -3.68 -12.76
CA LEU A 93 5.10 -4.38 -12.59
C LEU A 93 4.17 -4.08 -13.78
N PRO A 94 3.41 -5.06 -14.27
CA PRO A 94 2.43 -4.85 -15.34
C PRO A 94 1.25 -3.99 -14.85
N PRO A 95 0.56 -3.24 -15.74
CA PRO A 95 -0.66 -2.52 -15.40
C PRO A 95 -1.81 -3.49 -15.08
N LYS A 96 -2.68 -3.12 -14.14
CA LYS A 96 -3.74 -3.98 -13.59
C LYS A 96 -5.12 -3.63 -14.15
N LYS A 97 -6.01 -4.65 -14.30
CA LYS A 97 -7.41 -4.50 -14.80
C LYS A 97 -8.40 -4.60 -13.64
N PRO A 98 -9.44 -3.75 -13.54
CA PRO A 98 -10.45 -3.76 -12.44
C PRO A 98 -11.57 -4.79 -12.66
N ARG A 99 -12.24 -5.25 -11.57
CA ARG A 99 -13.45 -6.11 -11.54
C ARG A 99 -14.39 -5.68 -10.40
N HIS A 100 -15.72 -5.87 -10.58
CA HIS A 100 -16.79 -5.44 -9.64
C HIS A 100 -17.69 -6.57 -9.16
N THR A 101 -18.19 -6.52 -7.86
CA THR A 101 -19.38 -7.26 -7.36
C THR A 101 -19.83 -6.80 -5.97
N THR A 102 -21.17 -6.54 -5.72
CA THR A 102 -21.83 -6.45 -4.38
C THR A 102 -23.36 -6.52 -4.48
N ASP A 103 -24.05 -7.12 -3.44
CA ASP A 103 -25.51 -7.21 -3.29
C ASP A 103 -25.96 -6.63 -1.93
N SER A 104 -27.07 -5.84 -1.90
CA SER A 104 -27.48 -5.03 -0.73
C SER A 104 -29.01 -4.96 -0.50
N ASN A 105 -29.76 -6.03 -0.76
CA ASN A 105 -31.22 -5.98 -0.63
C ASN A 105 -31.72 -6.72 0.64
N HIS A 106 -31.78 -6.01 1.79
CA HIS A 106 -32.26 -6.54 3.09
C HIS A 106 -33.20 -5.57 3.81
N LEU A 107 -33.95 -6.06 4.84
CA LEU A 107 -35.00 -5.35 5.59
C LEU A 107 -34.50 -4.49 6.77
N TYR A 108 -33.23 -4.53 7.15
CA TYR A 108 -32.69 -3.73 8.25
C TYR A 108 -32.74 -2.24 7.99
N LYS A 109 -32.70 -1.47 9.08
CA LYS A 109 -32.65 0.00 9.04
C LYS A 109 -31.42 0.49 8.25
N LYS A 110 -31.66 1.41 7.33
CA LYS A 110 -30.60 2.09 6.56
C LYS A 110 -30.27 3.42 7.22
N TYR A 111 -28.98 3.67 7.43
CA TYR A 111 -28.48 4.91 8.04
C TYR A 111 -28.06 5.92 6.97
N PRO A 112 -28.14 7.24 7.25
CA PRO A 112 -27.74 8.26 6.30
C PRO A 112 -26.22 8.25 6.06
N ASN A 113 -25.81 8.76 4.90
CA ASN A 113 -24.39 8.98 4.62
C ASN A 113 -23.89 10.25 5.34
N LEU A 114 -23.15 10.06 6.42
CA LEU A 114 -22.56 11.15 7.20
C LEU A 114 -21.17 11.58 6.69
N THR A 115 -20.61 10.89 5.69
CA THR A 115 -19.25 11.17 5.19
C THR A 115 -19.24 12.01 3.92
N LYS A 116 -20.42 12.32 3.37
CA LYS A 116 -20.56 13.07 2.12
C LYS A 116 -19.97 14.49 2.24
N GLY A 117 -18.93 14.76 1.45
CA GLY A 117 -18.24 16.05 1.48
C GLY A 117 -17.28 16.23 2.66
N ILE A 118 -17.14 15.23 3.52
CA ILE A 118 -16.23 15.26 4.67
C ILE A 118 -14.95 14.49 4.31
N THR A 119 -13.81 15.08 4.63
CA THR A 119 -12.50 14.39 4.59
C THR A 119 -12.06 14.14 6.05
N ALA A 120 -11.57 12.95 6.35
CA ALA A 120 -11.01 12.65 7.66
C ALA A 120 -9.86 13.62 8.00
N GLN A 121 -9.89 14.21 9.19
CA GLN A 121 -8.96 15.27 9.61
C GLN A 121 -7.93 14.80 10.64
N TYR A 122 -8.22 13.74 11.36
CA TYR A 122 -7.40 13.16 12.45
C TYR A 122 -7.70 11.66 12.58
N PRO A 123 -6.83 10.90 13.24
CA PRO A 123 -7.08 9.48 13.52
C PRO A 123 -8.40 9.28 14.29
N ASN A 124 -9.11 8.21 13.96
CA ASN A 124 -10.43 7.89 14.53
C ASN A 124 -11.55 8.89 14.21
N HIS A 125 -11.36 9.78 13.22
CA HIS A 125 -12.46 10.62 12.76
C HIS A 125 -13.48 9.82 11.92
N ILE A 126 -13.01 9.05 10.96
CA ILE A 126 -13.85 8.19 10.10
C ILE A 126 -13.19 6.83 9.97
N TRP A 127 -13.91 5.80 10.34
CA TRP A 127 -13.57 4.41 10.03
C TRP A 127 -14.38 3.94 8.84
N VAL A 128 -13.76 3.23 7.92
CA VAL A 128 -14.43 2.61 6.78
C VAL A 128 -14.33 1.10 6.87
N SER A 129 -15.44 0.41 6.63
CA SER A 129 -15.51 -1.03 6.68
C SER A 129 -15.95 -1.60 5.34
N ASP A 130 -15.38 -2.75 4.98
CA ASP A 130 -15.74 -3.52 3.80
C ASP A 130 -15.37 -4.99 3.98
N ILE A 131 -16.04 -5.87 3.21
CA ILE A 131 -15.74 -7.30 3.19
C ILE A 131 -15.30 -7.69 1.79
N THR A 132 -14.26 -8.50 1.71
CA THR A 132 -13.73 -8.93 0.43
C THR A 132 -13.48 -10.43 0.38
N TYR A 133 -13.62 -11.03 -0.80
CA TYR A 133 -13.43 -12.47 -1.04
C TYR A 133 -11.96 -12.82 -1.15
N ILE A 134 -11.55 -13.88 -0.48
CA ILE A 134 -10.22 -14.50 -0.54
C ILE A 134 -10.39 -15.95 -1.01
N TRP A 135 -9.90 -16.26 -2.19
CA TRP A 135 -9.98 -17.61 -2.74
C TRP A 135 -8.90 -18.50 -2.11
N ILE A 136 -9.33 -19.71 -1.71
CA ILE A 136 -8.46 -20.78 -1.18
C ILE A 136 -8.68 -22.04 -2.03
N GLU A 137 -7.81 -23.05 -1.89
CA GLU A 137 -8.06 -24.35 -2.50
C GLU A 137 -9.36 -24.95 -1.92
N GLY A 138 -10.28 -25.25 -2.81
CA GLY A 138 -11.57 -25.85 -2.43
C GLY A 138 -12.66 -24.87 -1.98
N GLY A 139 -12.44 -23.54 -2.00
CA GLY A 139 -13.49 -22.61 -1.58
C GLY A 139 -13.16 -21.15 -1.55
N VAL A 140 -13.86 -20.43 -0.72
CA VAL A 140 -13.72 -18.99 -0.51
C VAL A 140 -13.83 -18.64 0.96
N CYS A 141 -12.95 -17.76 1.44
CA CYS A 141 -13.06 -17.08 2.73
C CYS A 141 -13.40 -15.60 2.52
N TYR A 142 -13.83 -14.96 3.58
CA TYR A 142 -14.24 -13.55 3.57
C TYR A 142 -13.35 -12.79 4.55
N LEU A 143 -12.71 -11.74 4.05
CA LEU A 143 -11.88 -10.87 4.85
C LEU A 143 -12.69 -9.62 5.22
N HIS A 144 -13.03 -9.51 6.49
CA HIS A 144 -13.68 -8.35 7.10
C HIS A 144 -12.61 -7.35 7.51
N LEU A 145 -12.72 -6.10 7.10
CA LEU A 145 -11.71 -5.07 7.33
C LEU A 145 -12.32 -3.79 7.91
N ILE A 146 -11.63 -3.18 8.87
CA ILE A 146 -11.90 -1.82 9.35
C ILE A 146 -10.63 -0.99 9.20
N THR A 147 -10.73 0.11 8.51
CA THR A 147 -9.61 0.98 8.14
C THR A 147 -9.88 2.41 8.60
N ASP A 148 -8.93 3.04 9.24
CA ASP A 148 -8.97 4.47 9.54
C ASP A 148 -8.80 5.29 8.24
N ALA A 149 -9.75 6.17 7.97
CA ALA A 149 -9.77 6.92 6.72
C ALA A 149 -8.72 8.03 6.64
N TYR A 150 -8.20 8.48 7.78
CA TYR A 150 -7.16 9.52 7.86
C TYR A 150 -5.77 8.96 7.60
N SER A 151 -5.39 7.95 8.37
CA SER A 151 -4.08 7.31 8.30
C SER A 151 -3.99 6.21 7.24
N HIS A 152 -5.14 5.66 6.81
CA HIS A 152 -5.26 4.43 6.03
C HIS A 152 -4.78 3.17 6.77
N ALA A 153 -4.60 3.22 8.09
CA ALA A 153 -4.24 2.05 8.89
C ALA A 153 -5.41 1.07 8.97
N VAL A 154 -5.13 -0.22 8.81
CA VAL A 154 -6.07 -1.29 9.13
C VAL A 154 -6.04 -1.48 10.63
N LEU A 155 -7.15 -1.15 11.30
CA LEU A 155 -7.29 -1.20 12.75
C LEU A 155 -7.85 -2.55 13.23
N GLY A 156 -8.68 -3.20 12.42
CA GLY A 156 -9.24 -4.50 12.74
C GLY A 156 -9.50 -5.32 11.49
N TRP A 157 -9.29 -6.63 11.59
CA TRP A 157 -9.54 -7.54 10.50
C TRP A 157 -9.81 -8.97 10.98
N VAL A 158 -10.68 -9.67 10.27
CA VAL A 158 -10.98 -11.09 10.50
C VAL A 158 -11.10 -11.80 9.16
N LEU A 159 -10.40 -12.91 8.98
CA LEU A 159 -10.64 -13.85 7.90
C LEU A 159 -11.55 -14.96 8.41
N ALA A 160 -12.64 -15.20 7.71
CA ALA A 160 -13.69 -16.14 8.14
C ALA A 160 -14.28 -16.93 6.96
N PRO A 161 -14.86 -18.12 7.21
CA PRO A 161 -15.48 -18.92 6.15
C PRO A 161 -16.83 -18.37 5.67
N GLY A 162 -17.35 -17.31 6.29
CA GLY A 162 -18.66 -16.76 5.97
C GLY A 162 -18.81 -15.27 6.22
N LEU A 163 -20.02 -14.77 5.94
CA LEU A 163 -20.41 -13.36 6.02
C LEU A 163 -21.20 -13.02 7.29
N GLN A 164 -21.20 -13.91 8.30
CA GLN A 164 -21.94 -13.71 9.55
C GLN A 164 -21.47 -12.43 10.26
N ALA A 165 -22.41 -11.73 10.89
CA ALA A 165 -22.17 -10.49 11.59
C ALA A 165 -21.13 -10.62 12.71
N ASP A 166 -21.03 -11.79 13.35
CA ASP A 166 -20.08 -12.06 14.43
C ASP A 166 -18.63 -11.83 14.02
N TYR A 167 -18.26 -12.17 12.78
CA TYR A 167 -16.91 -11.91 12.27
C TYR A 167 -16.66 -10.43 12.02
N THR A 168 -17.68 -9.70 11.58
CA THR A 168 -17.60 -8.25 11.41
C THR A 168 -17.52 -7.55 12.78
N ILE A 169 -18.24 -8.07 13.80
CA ILE A 169 -18.15 -7.60 15.18
C ILE A 169 -16.75 -7.83 15.74
N GLN A 170 -16.16 -9.01 15.56
CA GLN A 170 -14.78 -9.28 16.00
C GLN A 170 -13.77 -8.29 15.37
N ALA A 171 -13.91 -7.98 14.07
CA ALA A 171 -13.07 -6.97 13.43
C ALA A 171 -13.29 -5.57 14.03
N LEU A 172 -14.54 -5.23 14.39
CA LEU A 172 -14.87 -3.96 15.06
C LEU A 172 -14.27 -3.88 16.47
N GLU A 173 -14.34 -4.95 17.25
CA GLU A 173 -13.75 -5.01 18.59
C GLU A 173 -12.24 -4.89 18.55
N GLN A 174 -11.55 -5.47 17.55
CA GLN A 174 -10.13 -5.24 17.31
C GLN A 174 -9.83 -3.76 17.05
N ALA A 175 -10.61 -3.10 16.18
CA ALA A 175 -10.42 -1.68 15.87
C ALA A 175 -10.66 -0.81 17.11
N ILE A 176 -11.65 -1.12 17.93
CA ILE A 176 -11.92 -0.43 19.19
C ILE A 176 -10.72 -0.62 20.16
N SER A 177 -10.22 -1.84 20.30
CA SER A 177 -9.06 -2.14 21.14
C SER A 177 -7.81 -1.40 20.65
N GLU A 178 -7.54 -1.38 19.35
CA GLU A 178 -6.40 -0.67 18.75
C GLU A 178 -6.47 0.85 18.98
N SER A 179 -7.69 1.41 19.02
CA SER A 179 -7.90 2.82 19.33
C SER A 179 -7.74 3.19 20.81
N GLY A 180 -7.41 2.23 21.68
CA GLY A 180 -7.28 2.41 23.11
C GLY A 180 -8.54 2.06 23.91
N GLY A 181 -9.57 1.50 23.30
CA GLY A 181 -10.77 0.96 23.96
C GLY A 181 -11.67 2.01 24.64
N GLY A 182 -11.38 3.30 24.45
CA GLY A 182 -12.04 4.41 25.14
C GLY A 182 -13.33 4.88 24.49
N ASN A 183 -13.77 6.07 24.90
CA ASN A 183 -14.92 6.75 24.31
C ASN A 183 -14.57 7.25 22.90
N LEU A 184 -15.20 6.66 21.88
CA LEU A 184 -15.05 7.01 20.48
C LEU A 184 -16.12 8.03 20.02
N CYS A 185 -16.60 8.86 20.92
CA CYS A 185 -17.56 9.92 20.64
C CYS A 185 -17.05 10.84 19.53
N GLY A 186 -17.83 10.96 18.46
CA GLY A 186 -17.45 11.73 17.28
C GLY A 186 -16.88 10.90 16.14
N THR A 187 -16.42 9.67 16.38
CA THR A 187 -16.04 8.74 15.32
C THR A 187 -17.25 8.38 14.46
N ILE A 188 -17.06 8.39 13.15
CA ILE A 188 -18.07 7.95 12.17
C ILE A 188 -17.61 6.61 11.61
N HIS A 189 -18.41 5.57 11.80
CA HIS A 189 -18.21 4.29 11.13
C HIS A 189 -19.02 4.28 9.82
N HIS A 190 -18.35 4.15 8.69
CA HIS A 190 -18.95 4.14 7.37
C HIS A 190 -18.77 2.77 6.67
N SER A 191 -19.87 2.21 6.18
CA SER A 191 -19.90 0.94 5.46
C SER A 191 -20.82 1.00 4.24
N ASP A 192 -20.82 -0.05 3.44
CA ASP A 192 -21.93 -0.31 2.53
C ASP A 192 -23.21 -0.70 3.30
N ARG A 193 -24.29 -1.01 2.57
CA ARG A 193 -25.57 -1.43 3.15
C ARG A 193 -25.66 -2.94 3.38
N GLY A 194 -24.57 -3.64 3.64
CA GLY A 194 -24.57 -5.05 3.95
C GLY A 194 -25.33 -5.34 5.24
N SER A 195 -26.10 -6.46 5.27
CA SER A 195 -26.90 -6.87 6.43
C SER A 195 -26.09 -7.03 7.72
N GLN A 196 -24.84 -7.44 7.60
CA GLN A 196 -23.88 -7.59 8.71
C GLN A 196 -23.57 -6.28 9.43
N TYR A 197 -23.63 -5.13 8.73
CA TYR A 197 -23.40 -3.80 9.31
C TYR A 197 -24.68 -3.17 9.88
N ALA A 198 -25.86 -3.67 9.44
CA ALA A 198 -27.15 -3.12 9.80
C ALA A 198 -27.86 -3.93 10.90
N CYS A 199 -27.36 -5.11 11.27
CA CYS A 199 -27.96 -5.94 12.31
C CYS A 199 -27.80 -5.33 13.71
N ASP A 200 -28.76 -5.61 14.60
CA ASP A 200 -28.83 -5.02 15.93
C ASP A 200 -27.56 -5.29 16.76
N ALA A 201 -26.98 -6.49 16.64
CA ALA A 201 -25.75 -6.83 17.36
C ALA A 201 -24.58 -5.91 17.00
N TYR A 202 -24.36 -5.66 15.72
CA TYR A 202 -23.30 -4.75 15.23
C TYR A 202 -23.59 -3.29 15.64
N VAL A 203 -24.83 -2.86 15.45
CA VAL A 203 -25.29 -1.50 15.82
C VAL A 203 -25.14 -1.26 17.32
N ASN A 204 -25.44 -2.25 18.17
CA ASN A 204 -25.30 -2.14 19.62
C ASN A 204 -23.83 -1.93 20.05
N VAL A 205 -22.87 -2.60 19.42
CA VAL A 205 -21.43 -2.36 19.68
C VAL A 205 -21.06 -0.92 19.31
N LEU A 206 -21.44 -0.44 18.11
CA LEU A 206 -21.14 0.93 17.69
C LEU A 206 -21.74 1.97 18.65
N THR A 207 -23.00 1.81 19.00
CA THR A 207 -23.70 2.75 19.89
C THR A 207 -23.18 2.69 21.33
N GLY A 208 -22.78 1.52 21.81
CA GLY A 208 -22.15 1.33 23.12
C GLY A 208 -20.84 2.11 23.27
N HIS A 209 -20.11 2.28 22.19
CA HIS A 209 -18.88 3.09 22.12
C HIS A 209 -19.10 4.53 21.61
N HIS A 210 -20.37 4.97 21.48
CA HIS A 210 -20.76 6.29 20.99
C HIS A 210 -20.28 6.59 19.55
N ILE A 211 -20.06 5.56 18.74
CA ILE A 211 -19.68 5.68 17.34
C ILE A 211 -20.93 5.97 16.49
N ARG A 212 -20.85 6.96 15.64
CA ARG A 212 -21.92 7.35 14.72
C ARG A 212 -21.95 6.43 13.50
N ILE A 213 -23.13 5.98 13.11
CA ILE A 213 -23.33 5.03 12.01
C ILE A 213 -23.61 5.79 10.72
N SER A 214 -22.88 5.43 9.66
CA SER A 214 -23.01 5.98 8.32
C SER A 214 -23.01 4.86 7.29
N MET A 215 -23.86 4.95 6.28
CA MET A 215 -23.91 3.97 5.18
C MET A 215 -23.92 4.68 3.83
N THR A 216 -23.43 4.00 2.79
CA THR A 216 -23.49 4.49 1.42
C THR A 216 -24.94 4.78 0.99
N GLU A 217 -25.19 5.87 0.26
CA GLU A 217 -26.55 6.21 -0.23
C GLU A 217 -26.86 5.54 -1.56
N SER A 218 -25.84 5.31 -2.37
CA SER A 218 -25.99 4.76 -3.71
C SER A 218 -24.92 3.70 -3.97
N TYR A 219 -25.12 2.88 -5.00
CA TYR A 219 -24.13 1.91 -5.48
C TYR A 219 -22.92 2.56 -6.19
N LYS A 220 -22.67 3.84 -5.96
CA LYS A 220 -21.52 4.52 -6.57
C LYS A 220 -20.24 4.13 -5.82
N PRO A 221 -19.22 3.64 -6.52
CA PRO A 221 -17.93 3.28 -5.92
C PRO A 221 -17.26 4.41 -5.13
N THR A 222 -17.64 5.65 -5.41
CA THR A 222 -17.10 6.84 -4.74
C THR A 222 -17.50 6.95 -3.26
N ASP A 223 -18.60 6.31 -2.86
CA ASP A 223 -19.15 6.46 -1.52
C ASP A 223 -18.34 5.69 -0.45
N ASN A 224 -17.62 4.59 -0.82
CA ASN A 224 -16.72 3.84 0.05
C ASN A 224 -15.31 3.66 -0.56
N ALA A 225 -14.84 4.65 -1.29
CA ALA A 225 -13.61 4.57 -2.10
C ALA A 225 -12.34 4.22 -1.29
N ILE A 226 -12.28 4.53 0.00
CA ILE A 226 -11.12 4.23 0.86
C ILE A 226 -11.07 2.74 1.17
N ALA A 227 -12.19 2.14 1.57
CA ALA A 227 -12.27 0.70 1.85
C ALA A 227 -12.04 -0.13 0.58
N GLU A 228 -12.68 0.25 -0.55
CA GLU A 228 -12.45 -0.40 -1.85
C GLU A 228 -10.97 -0.33 -2.27
N ARG A 229 -10.32 0.83 -2.03
CA ARG A 229 -8.91 0.96 -2.34
C ARG A 229 -8.04 0.09 -1.46
N MET A 230 -8.35 -0.06 -0.18
CA MET A 230 -7.63 -0.95 0.74
C MET A 230 -7.72 -2.40 0.25
N ASN A 231 -8.93 -2.87 -0.05
CA ASN A 231 -9.16 -4.20 -0.63
C ASN A 231 -8.41 -4.37 -1.95
N GLY A 232 -8.45 -3.35 -2.81
CA GLY A 232 -7.70 -3.31 -4.06
C GLY A 232 -6.18 -3.42 -3.87
N ILE A 233 -5.63 -2.79 -2.84
CA ILE A 233 -4.20 -2.87 -2.52
C ILE A 233 -3.84 -4.29 -2.09
N LEU A 234 -4.54 -4.88 -1.11
CA LEU A 234 -4.28 -6.24 -0.63
C LEU A 234 -4.36 -7.26 -1.77
N LYS A 235 -5.45 -7.22 -2.53
CA LYS A 235 -5.63 -8.15 -3.66
C LYS A 235 -4.59 -7.96 -4.75
N CYS A 236 -4.32 -6.71 -5.09
CA CYS A 236 -3.49 -6.39 -6.23
C CYS A 236 -1.99 -6.43 -5.95
N GLU A 237 -1.53 -6.10 -4.76
CA GLU A 237 -0.10 -6.08 -4.46
C GLU A 237 0.40 -7.44 -3.96
N TRP A 238 -0.49 -8.25 -3.34
CA TRP A 238 -0.13 -9.56 -2.82
C TRP A 238 -0.91 -10.71 -3.47
N ILE A 239 -2.23 -10.79 -3.27
CA ILE A 239 -3.02 -12.00 -3.49
C ILE A 239 -3.05 -12.44 -4.97
N TYR A 240 -3.28 -11.52 -5.91
CA TYR A 240 -3.37 -11.88 -7.33
C TYR A 240 -2.06 -12.34 -7.99
N GLY A 241 -0.93 -12.15 -7.34
CA GLY A 241 0.39 -12.60 -7.80
C GLY A 241 0.86 -13.91 -7.18
N MET A 242 0.07 -14.47 -6.26
CA MET A 242 0.37 -15.72 -5.55
C MET A 242 -0.49 -16.87 -6.10
N SER A 243 -0.08 -18.11 -5.85
CA SER A 243 -0.96 -19.27 -5.95
C SER A 243 -2.08 -19.17 -4.91
N LEU A 244 -3.16 -19.92 -5.10
CA LEU A 244 -4.22 -20.02 -4.10
C LEU A 244 -3.63 -20.49 -2.77
N PHE A 245 -4.16 -19.99 -1.67
CA PHE A 245 -3.85 -20.51 -0.35
C PHE A 245 -4.40 -21.93 -0.23
N LYS A 246 -3.67 -22.79 0.42
CA LYS A 246 -4.05 -24.19 0.62
C LYS A 246 -5.35 -24.31 1.42
N ASP A 247 -5.45 -23.54 2.51
CA ASP A 247 -6.56 -23.57 3.44
C ASP A 247 -6.76 -22.20 4.11
N GLU A 248 -7.75 -22.10 5.00
CA GLU A 248 -8.07 -20.88 5.74
C GLU A 248 -6.93 -20.48 6.69
N ASP A 249 -6.26 -21.44 7.32
CA ASP A 249 -5.20 -21.15 8.29
C ASP A 249 -3.96 -20.58 7.61
N GLU A 250 -3.56 -21.11 6.47
CA GLU A 250 -2.49 -20.52 5.66
C GLU A 250 -2.88 -19.13 5.18
N ALA A 251 -4.11 -18.96 4.67
CA ALA A 251 -4.61 -17.66 4.24
C ALA A 251 -4.58 -16.63 5.37
N ARG A 252 -5.02 -17.02 6.59
CA ARG A 252 -5.02 -16.17 7.78
C ARG A 252 -3.60 -15.73 8.16
N GLN A 253 -2.65 -16.67 8.19
CA GLN A 253 -1.26 -16.36 8.51
C GLN A 253 -0.60 -15.43 7.48
N GLN A 254 -0.84 -15.66 6.20
CA GLN A 254 -0.28 -14.81 5.14
C GLN A 254 -0.92 -13.41 5.16
N ILE A 255 -2.25 -13.32 5.32
CA ILE A 255 -2.96 -12.04 5.42
C ILE A 255 -2.49 -11.26 6.66
N ALA A 256 -2.26 -11.92 7.79
CA ALA A 256 -1.69 -11.26 8.98
C ALA A 256 -0.36 -10.58 8.66
N ARG A 257 0.55 -11.27 7.97
CA ARG A 257 1.86 -10.72 7.55
C ARG A 257 1.70 -9.57 6.53
N MET A 258 0.74 -9.69 5.61
CA MET A 258 0.46 -8.66 4.62
C MET A 258 -0.06 -7.38 5.27
N ILE A 259 -1.01 -7.51 6.22
CA ILE A 259 -1.60 -6.37 6.95
C ILE A 259 -0.56 -5.73 7.87
N ASP A 260 0.25 -6.53 8.57
CA ASP A 260 1.35 -6.00 9.38
C ASP A 260 2.33 -5.19 8.51
N PHE A 261 2.78 -5.74 7.39
CA PHE A 261 3.66 -5.02 6.48
C PHE A 261 2.98 -3.81 5.84
N TYR A 262 1.69 -3.90 5.51
CA TYR A 262 0.92 -2.75 5.02
C TYR A 262 0.89 -1.61 6.02
N ASN A 263 0.63 -1.91 7.27
CA ASN A 263 0.53 -0.93 8.36
C ASN A 263 1.89 -0.33 8.72
N ASN A 264 2.93 -1.17 8.85
CA ASN A 264 4.20 -0.79 9.49
C ASN A 264 5.39 -0.71 8.52
N GLY A 265 5.29 -1.27 7.32
CA GLY A 265 6.40 -1.37 6.37
C GLY A 265 6.18 -0.66 5.04
N ARG A 266 4.92 -0.54 4.59
CA ARG A 266 4.60 -0.06 3.26
C ARG A 266 4.31 1.44 3.22
N PRO A 267 5.07 2.25 2.42
CA PRO A 267 4.75 3.66 2.25
C PRO A 267 3.45 3.86 1.47
N HIS A 268 2.63 4.83 1.89
CA HIS A 268 1.36 5.13 1.26
C HIS A 268 1.34 6.53 0.64
N MET A 269 1.08 6.61 -0.68
CA MET A 269 1.19 7.86 -1.44
C MET A 269 0.19 8.94 -0.99
N SER A 270 -1.02 8.58 -0.55
CA SER A 270 -2.05 9.54 -0.12
C SER A 270 -1.71 10.24 1.19
N ILE A 271 -0.80 9.69 1.97
CA ILE A 271 -0.29 10.26 3.23
C ILE A 271 1.20 10.65 3.13
N GLY A 272 1.65 11.03 1.94
CA GLY A 272 3.00 11.57 1.73
C GLY A 272 4.12 10.56 1.86
N MET A 273 3.91 9.32 1.46
CA MET A 273 4.86 8.20 1.59
C MET A 273 5.17 7.80 3.03
N LYS A 274 4.35 8.21 3.98
CA LYS A 274 4.40 7.70 5.36
C LYS A 274 3.77 6.31 5.45
N LYS A 275 4.06 5.60 6.52
CA LYS A 275 3.43 4.34 6.85
C LYS A 275 2.12 4.59 7.58
N PRO A 276 1.08 3.78 7.36
CA PRO A 276 -0.23 3.99 7.97
C PRO A 276 -0.20 4.14 9.49
N MET A 277 0.50 3.26 10.22
CA MET A 277 0.54 3.32 11.68
C MET A 277 1.34 4.51 12.22
N ASP A 278 2.41 4.95 11.54
CA ASP A 278 3.14 6.17 11.93
C ASP A 278 2.21 7.39 11.91
N VAL A 279 1.33 7.48 10.90
CA VAL A 279 0.34 8.56 10.81
C VAL A 279 -0.79 8.38 11.83
N TYR A 280 -1.20 7.14 12.11
CA TYR A 280 -2.24 6.85 13.07
C TYR A 280 -1.85 7.26 14.50
N TYR A 281 -0.61 6.99 14.91
CA TYR A 281 -0.11 7.36 16.23
C TYR A 281 0.41 8.80 16.34
N GLY A 282 0.22 9.63 15.30
CA GLY A 282 0.45 11.07 15.40
C GLY A 282 1.80 11.56 14.92
N GLU A 283 2.58 10.75 14.24
CA GLU A 283 3.69 11.25 13.42
C GLU A 283 3.12 12.03 12.23
N VAL A 284 3.57 13.25 12.06
CA VAL A 284 3.08 14.31 11.19
C VAL A 284 2.31 13.84 9.95
N PRO A 285 1.08 14.35 9.71
CA PRO A 285 0.27 13.99 8.54
C PRO A 285 1.04 14.29 7.26
N GLY A 286 1.22 13.27 6.42
CA GLY A 286 1.88 13.41 5.14
C GLY A 286 0.98 14.15 4.14
N LYS A 287 1.55 15.06 3.35
CA LYS A 287 0.83 15.68 2.24
C LYS A 287 0.54 14.66 1.14
N CYS A 288 -0.69 14.64 0.64
CA CYS A 288 -1.06 13.81 -0.50
C CYS A 288 -0.25 14.18 -1.75
N MET A 289 0.55 13.24 -2.28
CA MET A 289 1.54 13.54 -3.33
C MET A 289 0.95 13.82 -4.72
N TRP A 290 -0.31 13.50 -4.98
CA TRP A 290 -0.97 13.78 -6.27
C TRP A 290 -1.96 14.95 -6.24
N LYS A 291 -2.30 15.51 -5.09
CA LYS A 291 -3.02 16.78 -5.04
C LYS A 291 -2.02 17.87 -5.40
N LYS A 292 -2.08 18.38 -6.64
CA LYS A 292 -1.47 19.67 -6.94
C LYS A 292 -2.11 20.68 -5.99
N GLU A 293 -1.30 21.37 -5.18
CA GLU A 293 -1.78 22.56 -4.46
C GLU A 293 -2.41 23.46 -5.54
N GLY A 294 -3.71 23.71 -5.45
CA GLY A 294 -4.39 24.55 -6.40
C GLY A 294 -3.65 25.89 -6.44
N LYS A 295 -3.12 26.28 -7.59
CA LYS A 295 -2.67 27.66 -7.80
C LYS A 295 -3.84 28.52 -7.39
N LYS A 296 -3.74 29.26 -6.27
CA LYS A 296 -4.64 30.37 -5.97
C LYS A 296 -4.63 31.24 -7.22
N ARG A 297 -5.75 31.34 -7.92
CA ARG A 297 -5.92 32.34 -8.97
C ARG A 297 -5.70 33.68 -8.29
N ALA A 298 -4.66 34.35 -8.72
CA ALA A 298 -4.42 35.75 -8.38
C ALA A 298 -5.32 36.60 -9.28
N ASP A 299 -6.61 36.56 -9.03
CA ASP A 299 -7.61 37.43 -9.65
C ASP A 299 -8.72 37.68 -8.60
N ASP A 300 -8.42 38.61 -7.71
CA ASP A 300 -9.39 39.50 -7.03
C ASP A 300 -8.58 40.71 -6.53
N LYS A 301 -8.45 41.65 -7.44
CA LYS A 301 -8.21 43.06 -7.11
C LYS A 301 -9.33 43.88 -7.77
#